data_1dc6007911134f36790a4099cc120628
#
_entry.id   1dc6007911134f36790a4099cc120628
#
_cell.length_a   1.000
_cell.length_b   1.000
_cell.length_c   1.000
_cell.angle_alpha   90.00
_cell.angle_beta   90.00
_cell.angle_gamma   90.00
#
_symmetry.space_group_name_H-M   'P 1'
#
loop_
_entity.id
_entity.type
_entity.pdbx_description
1 polymer ?
#
loop_
_entity_poly.entity_id
_entity_poly.type
_entity_poly.pdbx_seq_one_letter_code
_entity_poly.pdbx_strand_id
1 'polypeptide(L)'
;MAEASELISGDVRHTPQRVEKPWGYELIWAHAERYVGKILHIIAGHALSLQYHRQKDETIHLLSGSMRFDYDRGEGRREIELRMGESVRIRPGMVHRMIALTDCDVLEASTPELDDVVRLEDRYGRK
;
A
#
# COMPACT_ATOMS: atom_id res chain seq x y z
N MET A 1 22.49 10.23 -3.28
CA MET A 1 21.09 10.02 -3.67
C MET A 1 20.90 10.29 -5.16
N ALA A 2 19.97 9.58 -5.76
CA ALA A 2 19.67 9.76 -7.17
C ALA A 2 19.25 11.19 -7.50
N GLU A 3 18.63 11.86 -6.57
CA GLU A 3 18.13 13.23 -6.73
C GLU A 3 19.23 14.22 -7.07
N ALA A 4 20.40 14.07 -6.48
CA ALA A 4 21.52 14.97 -6.78
C ALA A 4 21.95 14.82 -8.24
N SER A 5 21.96 13.58 -8.75
CA SER A 5 22.30 13.30 -10.13
C SER A 5 21.24 13.84 -11.10
N GLU A 6 19.97 13.68 -10.76
CA GLU A 6 18.85 14.18 -11.54
C GLU A 6 18.88 15.71 -11.65
N LEU A 7 19.13 16.39 -10.53
CA LEU A 7 19.24 17.84 -10.50
C LEU A 7 20.39 18.35 -11.38
N ILE A 8 21.53 17.66 -11.35
CA ILE A 8 22.69 18.01 -12.16
C ILE A 8 22.41 17.79 -13.65
N SER A 9 21.69 16.74 -14.00
CA SER A 9 21.35 16.46 -15.40
C SER A 9 20.33 17.43 -15.98
N GLY A 10 19.65 18.22 -15.13
CA GLY A 10 18.65 19.18 -15.56
C GLY A 10 17.26 18.61 -15.80
N ASP A 11 17.09 17.31 -15.73
CA ASP A 11 15.77 16.70 -15.86
C ASP A 11 15.24 16.35 -14.48
N VAL A 12 14.04 16.85 -14.17
CA VAL A 12 13.37 16.63 -12.89
C VAL A 12 12.39 15.46 -12.94
N ARG A 13 12.19 14.85 -14.10
CA ARG A 13 11.28 13.73 -14.27
C ARG A 13 11.95 12.42 -13.89
N HIS A 14 11.17 11.51 -13.34
CA HIS A 14 11.58 10.12 -13.16
C HIS A 14 10.44 9.19 -13.51
N THR A 15 10.77 7.94 -13.84
CA THR A 15 9.78 6.92 -14.14
C THR A 15 9.48 6.14 -12.86
N PRO A 16 8.20 5.95 -12.49
CA PRO A 16 7.84 5.11 -11.36
C PRO A 16 8.42 3.70 -11.48
N GLN A 17 8.82 3.14 -10.35
CA GLN A 17 9.27 1.75 -10.28
C GLN A 17 8.06 0.83 -10.15
N ARG A 18 7.91 -0.11 -11.09
CA ARG A 18 6.86 -1.13 -11.03
C ARG A 18 7.40 -2.39 -10.37
N VAL A 19 6.65 -2.89 -9.38
CA VAL A 19 6.97 -4.14 -8.67
C VAL A 19 5.79 -5.09 -8.82
N GLU A 20 6.03 -6.26 -9.41
CA GLU A 20 5.01 -7.28 -9.57
C GLU A 20 4.73 -7.96 -8.24
N LYS A 21 3.45 -8.22 -7.97
CA LYS A 21 2.96 -8.86 -6.77
C LYS A 21 2.01 -10.00 -7.15
N PRO A 22 1.82 -11.01 -6.28
CA PRO A 22 0.88 -12.11 -6.57
C PRO A 22 -0.55 -11.63 -6.79
N TRP A 23 -0.92 -10.49 -6.20
CA TRP A 23 -2.26 -9.93 -6.26
C TRP A 23 -2.44 -8.84 -7.33
N GLY A 24 -1.38 -8.49 -8.06
CA GLY A 24 -1.37 -7.43 -9.06
C GLY A 24 -0.01 -6.77 -9.16
N TYR A 25 0.07 -5.47 -8.93
CA TYR A 25 1.34 -4.76 -8.94
C TYR A 25 1.27 -3.49 -8.12
N GLU A 26 2.44 -2.94 -7.80
CA GLU A 26 2.54 -1.60 -7.22
C GLU A 26 3.46 -0.73 -8.07
N LEU A 27 3.10 0.55 -8.16
CA LEU A 27 3.93 1.58 -8.75
C LEU A 27 4.44 2.47 -7.64
N ILE A 28 5.74 2.51 -7.45
CA ILE A 28 6.37 3.43 -6.49
C ILE A 28 6.69 4.69 -7.26
N TRP A 29 5.82 5.69 -7.15
CA TRP A 29 5.96 6.94 -7.91
C TRP A 29 6.67 8.04 -7.13
N ALA A 30 6.78 7.88 -5.81
CA ALA A 30 7.53 8.79 -4.95
C ALA A 30 8.31 7.98 -3.93
N HIS A 31 9.60 8.23 -3.82
CA HIS A 31 10.46 7.60 -2.82
C HIS A 31 11.53 8.60 -2.40
N ALA A 32 11.31 9.22 -1.28
CA ALA A 32 12.19 10.24 -0.72
C ALA A 32 12.58 9.85 0.71
N GLU A 33 13.37 10.70 1.34
CA GLU A 33 13.89 10.42 2.69
C GLU A 33 12.79 10.34 3.74
N ARG A 34 11.69 11.06 3.54
CA ARG A 34 10.65 11.20 4.55
C ARG A 34 9.29 10.65 4.14
N TYR A 35 9.14 10.24 2.89
CA TYR A 35 7.85 9.75 2.41
C TYR A 35 7.99 8.79 1.24
N VAL A 36 6.95 7.99 1.05
CA VAL A 36 6.78 7.11 -0.10
C VAL A 36 5.36 7.30 -0.63
N GLY A 37 5.22 7.33 -1.94
CA GLY A 37 3.93 7.32 -2.62
C GLY A 37 3.85 6.13 -3.55
N LYS A 38 2.74 5.39 -3.47
CA LYS A 38 2.50 4.22 -4.32
C LYS A 38 1.10 4.24 -4.90
N ILE A 39 0.95 3.53 -6.01
CA ILE A 39 -0.35 3.09 -6.49
C ILE A 39 -0.31 1.57 -6.46
N LEU A 40 -1.30 0.97 -5.80
CA LEU A 40 -1.47 -0.48 -5.77
C LEU A 40 -2.60 -0.84 -6.72
N HIS A 41 -2.32 -1.72 -7.67
CA HIS A 41 -3.37 -2.31 -8.52
C HIS A 41 -3.64 -3.72 -8.04
N ILE A 42 -4.85 -3.95 -7.51
CA ILE A 42 -5.24 -5.23 -6.94
C ILE A 42 -6.30 -5.84 -7.83
N ILE A 43 -6.02 -7.02 -8.36
CA ILE A 43 -6.92 -7.73 -9.26
C ILE A 43 -8.11 -8.28 -8.46
N ALA A 44 -9.31 -8.18 -9.03
CA ALA A 44 -10.55 -8.67 -8.41
C ALA A 44 -10.38 -10.08 -7.84
N GLY A 45 -10.83 -10.28 -6.61
CA GLY A 45 -10.73 -11.55 -5.90
C GLY A 45 -9.39 -11.81 -5.22
N HIS A 46 -8.40 -10.97 -5.45
CA HIS A 46 -7.11 -11.09 -4.80
C HIS A 46 -7.03 -10.23 -3.52
N ALA A 47 -6.08 -10.56 -2.67
CA ALA A 47 -5.90 -9.89 -1.40
C ALA A 47 -4.42 -9.73 -1.06
N LEU A 48 -4.10 -8.66 -0.35
CA LEU A 48 -2.82 -8.54 0.32
C LEU A 48 -2.81 -9.45 1.55
N SER A 49 -1.65 -9.58 2.19
CA SER A 49 -1.57 -10.37 3.42
C SER A 49 -2.33 -9.69 4.57
N LEU A 50 -2.74 -10.48 5.53
CA LEU A 50 -3.11 -9.96 6.85
C LEU A 50 -1.81 -9.59 7.54
N GLN A 51 -1.60 -8.32 7.84
CA GLN A 51 -0.29 -7.79 8.20
C GLN A 51 -0.37 -6.60 9.14
N TYR A 52 0.76 -6.25 9.72
CA TYR A 52 0.95 -4.97 10.38
C TYR A 52 2.35 -4.44 10.11
N HIS A 53 2.55 -3.17 10.41
CA HIS A 53 3.84 -2.49 10.30
C HIS A 53 4.30 -2.05 11.68
N ARG A 54 5.59 -2.14 11.96
CA ARG A 54 6.13 -1.76 13.27
C ARG A 54 6.30 -0.25 13.40
N GLN A 55 6.75 0.39 12.34
CA GLN A 55 7.06 1.84 12.31
C GLN A 55 6.29 2.58 11.22
N LYS A 56 6.03 1.91 10.10
CA LYS A 56 5.40 2.53 8.95
C LYS A 56 4.00 3.02 9.30
N ASP A 57 3.75 4.29 8.99
CA ASP A 57 2.45 4.93 9.06
C ASP A 57 2.01 5.21 7.63
N GLU A 58 0.82 4.79 7.27
CA GLU A 58 0.33 4.97 5.91
C GLU A 58 -1.13 5.38 5.89
N THR A 59 -1.51 6.05 4.81
CA THR A 59 -2.91 6.33 4.49
C THR A 59 -3.17 5.80 3.10
N ILE A 60 -4.22 5.03 2.95
CA ILE A 60 -4.67 4.54 1.65
C ILE A 60 -5.93 5.28 1.23
N HIS A 61 -6.08 5.44 -0.09
CA HIS A 61 -7.23 6.08 -0.71
C HIS A 61 -7.68 5.24 -1.89
N LEU A 62 -8.93 4.82 -1.91
CA LEU A 62 -9.45 4.01 -3.01
C LEU A 62 -9.80 4.90 -4.18
N LEU A 63 -8.98 4.86 -5.23
CA LEU A 63 -9.18 5.65 -6.45
C LEU A 63 -10.27 5.06 -7.32
N SER A 64 -10.33 3.74 -7.42
CA SER A 64 -11.33 3.05 -8.24
C SER A 64 -11.58 1.65 -7.72
N GLY A 65 -12.77 1.13 -7.98
CA GLY A 65 -13.19 -0.19 -7.55
C GLY A 65 -13.90 -0.21 -6.21
N SER A 66 -14.11 -1.41 -5.69
CA SER A 66 -14.65 -1.62 -4.35
C SER A 66 -13.83 -2.69 -3.63
N MET A 67 -13.67 -2.51 -2.32
CA MET A 67 -12.74 -3.30 -1.52
C MET A 67 -13.37 -3.64 -0.19
N ARG A 68 -13.12 -4.86 0.29
CA ARG A 68 -13.30 -5.19 1.69
C ARG A 68 -12.01 -4.88 2.42
N PHE A 69 -12.13 -4.15 3.51
CA PHE A 69 -10.98 -3.82 4.35
C PHE A 69 -11.19 -4.39 5.75
N ASP A 70 -10.30 -5.31 6.14
CA ASP A 70 -10.30 -5.92 7.46
C ASP A 70 -9.26 -5.24 8.33
N TYR A 71 -9.59 -4.96 9.59
CA TYR A 71 -8.65 -4.33 10.51
C TYR A 71 -8.92 -4.69 11.96
N ASP A 72 -7.90 -4.52 12.80
CA ASP A 72 -7.97 -4.68 14.24
C ASP A 72 -7.08 -3.62 14.88
N ARG A 73 -7.70 -2.77 15.68
CA ARG A 73 -7.01 -1.70 16.43
C ARG A 73 -6.79 -2.07 17.89
N GLY A 74 -6.89 -3.36 18.24
CA GLY A 74 -6.82 -3.83 19.62
C GLY A 74 -8.19 -4.02 20.28
N GLU A 75 -9.27 -3.82 19.53
CA GLU A 75 -10.65 -3.94 20.02
C GLU A 75 -11.41 -5.09 19.37
N GLY A 76 -10.70 -5.97 18.69
CA GLY A 76 -11.27 -7.07 17.93
C GLY A 76 -11.33 -6.75 16.43
N ARG A 77 -11.42 -7.81 15.66
CA ARG A 77 -11.41 -7.73 14.20
C ARG A 77 -12.71 -7.15 13.66
N ARG A 78 -12.58 -6.21 12.72
CA ARG A 78 -13.70 -5.59 12.03
C ARG A 78 -13.52 -5.68 10.53
N GLU A 79 -14.64 -5.68 9.81
CA GLU A 79 -14.67 -5.68 8.36
C GLU A 79 -15.52 -4.49 7.90
N ILE A 80 -15.01 -3.77 6.91
CA ILE A 80 -15.78 -2.70 6.26
C ILE A 80 -15.66 -2.85 4.75
N GLU A 81 -16.64 -2.35 4.03
CA GLU A 81 -16.52 -2.13 2.60
C GLU A 81 -16.01 -0.71 2.39
N LEU A 82 -14.83 -0.60 1.78
CA LEU A 82 -14.26 0.68 1.39
C LEU A 82 -14.72 0.99 -0.02
N ARG A 83 -15.25 2.19 -0.21
CA ARG A 83 -15.80 2.64 -1.49
C ARG A 83 -14.87 3.63 -2.15
N MET A 84 -15.02 3.75 -3.47
CA MET A 84 -14.27 4.74 -4.25
C MET A 84 -14.38 6.14 -3.62
N GLY A 85 -13.24 6.78 -3.43
CA GLY A 85 -13.15 8.11 -2.84
C GLY A 85 -12.96 8.13 -1.33
N GLU A 86 -12.99 6.97 -0.67
CA GLU A 86 -12.78 6.88 0.78
C GLU A 86 -11.33 6.59 1.11
N SER A 87 -10.90 7.03 2.30
CA SER A 87 -9.52 6.86 2.78
C SER A 87 -9.51 6.21 4.15
N VAL A 88 -8.41 5.48 4.43
CA VAL A 88 -8.16 4.87 5.74
C VAL A 88 -6.72 5.16 6.15
N ARG A 89 -6.51 5.65 7.36
CA ARG A 89 -5.18 5.72 7.95
C ARG A 89 -4.87 4.41 8.67
N ILE A 90 -3.73 3.85 8.34
CA ILE A 90 -3.23 2.61 8.93
C ILE A 90 -2.01 2.97 9.77
N ARG A 91 -2.20 3.05 11.08
CA ARG A 91 -1.14 3.41 12.02
C ARG A 91 -0.21 2.22 12.29
N PRO A 92 1.02 2.48 12.76
CA PRO A 92 1.89 1.39 13.21
C PRO A 92 1.18 0.47 14.20
N GLY A 93 1.36 -0.83 14.02
CA GLY A 93 0.74 -1.86 14.86
C GLY A 93 -0.68 -2.26 14.50
N MET A 94 -1.35 -1.52 13.64
CA MET A 94 -2.71 -1.87 13.23
C MET A 94 -2.70 -3.04 12.26
N VAL A 95 -3.31 -4.15 12.67
CA VAL A 95 -3.48 -5.32 11.81
C VAL A 95 -4.52 -5.01 10.75
N HIS A 96 -4.21 -5.33 9.50
CA HIS A 96 -5.12 -5.00 8.39
C HIS A 96 -4.92 -5.91 7.19
N ARG A 97 -5.93 -5.95 6.32
CA ARG A 97 -5.90 -6.66 5.03
C ARG A 97 -6.80 -5.96 4.03
N MET A 98 -6.30 -5.77 2.82
CA MET A 98 -7.06 -5.29 1.67
C MET A 98 -7.47 -6.47 0.79
N ILE A 99 -8.76 -6.58 0.47
CA ILE A 99 -9.31 -7.63 -0.39
C ILE A 99 -10.09 -6.94 -1.51
N ALA A 100 -9.67 -7.11 -2.75
CA ALA A 100 -10.34 -6.51 -3.89
C ALA A 100 -11.63 -7.27 -4.24
N LEU A 101 -12.76 -6.59 -4.18
CA LEU A 101 -14.05 -7.15 -4.63
C LEU A 101 -14.18 -6.99 -6.14
N THR A 102 -13.70 -5.89 -6.67
CA THR A 102 -13.49 -5.64 -8.10
C THR A 102 -12.02 -5.28 -8.28
N ASP A 103 -11.56 -5.08 -9.51
CA ASP A 103 -10.23 -4.50 -9.71
C ASP A 103 -10.17 -3.15 -8.99
N CYS A 104 -9.12 -2.94 -8.21
CA CYS A 104 -8.94 -1.74 -7.41
C CYS A 104 -7.64 -1.04 -7.74
N ASP A 105 -7.70 0.30 -7.80
CA ASP A 105 -6.51 1.13 -7.76
C ASP A 105 -6.51 1.90 -6.45
N VAL A 106 -5.45 1.72 -5.67
CA VAL A 106 -5.30 2.28 -4.34
C VAL A 106 -4.10 3.22 -4.31
N LEU A 107 -4.34 4.45 -3.92
CA LEU A 107 -3.25 5.40 -3.69
C LEU A 107 -2.78 5.25 -2.26
N GLU A 108 -1.47 5.11 -2.07
CA GLU A 108 -0.85 5.02 -0.74
C GLU A 108 0.15 6.15 -0.54
N ALA A 109 0.02 6.83 0.58
CA ALA A 109 1.02 7.77 1.09
C ALA A 109 1.55 7.21 2.40
N SER A 110 2.87 7.08 2.54
CA SER A 110 3.45 6.47 3.73
C SER A 110 4.78 7.09 4.12
N THR A 111 5.18 6.80 5.35
CA THR A 111 6.56 6.98 5.81
C THR A 111 7.47 6.00 5.06
N PRO A 112 8.81 6.23 5.05
CA PRO A 112 9.67 5.57 4.05
C PRO A 112 10.07 4.12 4.34
N GLU A 113 9.54 3.48 5.36
CA GLU A 113 9.88 2.09 5.72
C GLU A 113 9.24 1.09 4.76
N LEU A 114 9.80 0.95 3.55
CA LEU A 114 9.24 0.12 2.49
C LEU A 114 9.15 -1.37 2.85
N ASP A 115 10.11 -1.88 3.60
CA ASP A 115 10.20 -3.32 3.91
C ASP A 115 9.65 -3.67 5.30
N ASP A 116 9.03 -2.70 5.97
CA ASP A 116 8.49 -2.88 7.31
C ASP A 116 7.11 -3.55 7.24
N VAL A 117 7.10 -4.86 7.15
CA VAL A 117 5.87 -5.65 7.15
C VAL A 117 6.04 -6.93 7.94
N VAL A 118 5.07 -7.23 8.80
CA VAL A 118 4.95 -8.52 9.47
C VAL A 118 3.67 -9.17 8.96
N ARG A 119 3.83 -10.27 8.21
CA ARG A 119 2.70 -11.01 7.65
C ARG A 119 2.22 -12.07 8.63
N LEU A 120 0.93 -12.03 8.94
CA LEU A 120 0.27 -13.00 9.81
C LEU A 120 -0.37 -14.12 9.00
N GLU A 121 -0.98 -13.78 7.86
CA GLU A 121 -1.58 -14.73 6.93
C GLU A 121 -1.36 -14.20 5.51
N ASP A 122 -1.02 -15.08 4.60
CA ASP A 122 -0.83 -14.73 3.20
C ASP A 122 -1.32 -15.85 2.29
N ARG A 123 -2.23 -15.55 1.38
CA ARG A 123 -2.81 -16.53 0.43
C ARG A 123 -1.77 -17.11 -0.51
N TYR A 124 -0.64 -16.44 -0.67
CA TYR A 124 0.41 -16.81 -1.64
C TYR A 124 1.64 -17.41 -0.96
N GLY A 125 1.59 -17.66 0.35
CA GLY A 125 2.64 -18.31 1.11
C GLY A 125 3.89 -17.47 1.36
N ARG A 126 3.82 -16.16 1.22
CA ARG A 126 4.95 -15.28 1.56
C ARG A 126 5.11 -15.15 3.07
N LYS A 127 6.31 -14.95 3.48
CA LYS A 127 6.63 -14.79 4.90
C LYS A 127 6.83 -13.33 5.29
#